data_9a8a7ace042774899497d863b4e5473f
#
_entry.id   9a8a7ace042774899497d863b4e5473f
#
_cell.length_a   1.000
_cell.length_b   1.000
_cell.length_c   1.000
_cell.angle_alpha   90.00
_cell.angle_beta   90.00
_cell.angle_gamma   90.00
#
_symmetry.space_group_name_H-M   'P 1'
#
loop_
_entity.id
_entity.type
_entity.pdbx_description
1 polymer ?
#
loop_
_entity_poly.entity_id
_entity_poly.type
_entity_poly.pdbx_seq_one_letter_code
_entity_poly.pdbx_strand_id
1 'polypeptide(L)'
;MKKPYIALLLIFLLASMASASPEPKDKSKAPVGRLLTGKVLDKHDGPVMDAVVYLTNARTHEVKTYIVSEDGAYHFPELSPNVDYEVYAQFKGVKSDTRTVSQFDDRTVVNIVLRIDRK
;
A
#
# COMPACT_ATOMS: atom_id res chain seq x y z
N MET A 1 -38.64 49.74 -33.16
CA MET A 1 -38.40 49.37 -32.90
C MET A 1 -37.91 48.41 -32.45
N LYS A 2 -37.77 48.06 -32.27
CA LYS A 2 -37.40 47.45 -31.81
C LYS A 2 -36.79 46.53 -31.37
N LYS A 3 -36.58 46.06 -31.14
CA LYS A 3 -36.07 45.35 -30.71
C LYS A 3 -35.54 44.48 -30.35
N PRO A 4 -35.32 44.24 -30.28
CA PRO A 4 -34.88 43.49 -29.92
C PRO A 4 -34.28 42.68 -29.44
N TYR A 5 -34.25 42.40 -29.25
CA TYR A 5 -33.68 41.80 -28.73
C TYR A 5 -33.26 40.91 -28.16
N ILE A 6 -33.22 40.72 -28.04
CA ILE A 6 -32.92 40.05 -27.48
C ILE A 6 -32.47 39.13 -27.12
N ALA A 7 -32.48 39.06 -27.12
CA ALA A 7 -32.10 38.29 -26.76
C ALA A 7 -31.43 37.50 -26.37
N LEU A 8 -31.39 37.44 -26.31
CA LEU A 8 -30.80 36.85 -25.95
C LEU A 8 -30.32 35.96 -25.34
N LEU A 9 -30.43 35.93 -25.25
CA LEU A 9 -30.07 35.32 -24.67
C LEU A 9 -29.66 34.31 -24.25
N LEU A 10 -29.79 34.19 -24.36
CA LEU A 10 -29.50 33.38 -24.01
C LEU A 10 -28.86 32.50 -23.67
N ILE A 11 -28.78 32.48 -23.67
CA ILE A 11 -28.23 31.86 -23.42
C ILE A 11 -27.63 31.08 -22.83
N PHE A 12 -27.71 31.10 -22.78
CA PHE A 12 -27.09 30.53 -22.24
C PHE A 12 -26.74 29.67 -21.67
N LEU A 13 -26.91 29.55 -21.59
CA LEU A 13 -26.69 28.89 -21.12
C LEU A 13 -26.20 28.02 -20.81
N LEU A 14 -26.19 27.93 -20.86
CA LEU A 14 -25.78 27.19 -20.62
C LEU A 14 -25.16 26.44 -20.19
N ALA A 15 -25.16 26.43 -20.15
CA ALA A 15 -24.58 25.83 -19.74
C ALA A 15 -24.13 25.14 -19.13
N SER A 16 -24.20 25.01 -18.96
CA SER A 16 -23.71 24.49 -18.28
C SER A 16 -23.24 23.54 -17.97
N MET A 17 -23.21 23.22 -17.91
CA MET A 17 -22.80 22.40 -17.53
C MET A 17 -22.24 21.64 -17.16
N ALA A 18 -22.15 21.39 -17.05
CA ALA A 18 -21.63 20.73 -16.64
C ALA A 18 -21.13 20.01 -16.16
N SER A 19 -20.92 19.71 -15.94
CA SER A 19 -20.38 19.16 -15.36
C SER A 19 -19.99 18.20 -15.03
N ALA A 20 -19.85 17.75 -14.81
CA ALA A 20 -19.49 16.89 -14.40
C ALA A 20 -18.85 16.16 -13.92
N SER A 21 -18.66 15.68 -13.53
CA SER A 21 -18.03 15.03 -12.91
C SER A 21 -17.70 13.99 -12.81
N PRO A 22 -17.40 13.50 -12.58
CA PRO A 22 -17.05 12.50 -12.28
C PRO A 22 -16.65 11.71 -11.76
N GLU A 23 -16.44 11.23 -11.42
CA GLU A 23 -15.96 10.51 -10.83
C GLU A 23 -15.76 9.61 -10.60
N PRO A 24 -15.55 9.18 -10.48
CA PRO A 24 -15.30 8.26 -10.18
C PRO A 24 -15.27 7.44 -9.63
N LYS A 25 -15.21 7.07 -9.48
CA LYS A 25 -15.03 6.33 -8.90
C LYS A 25 -14.71 5.40 -8.78
N ASP A 26 -14.42 5.08 -9.04
CA ASP A 26 -14.08 4.11 -8.87
C ASP A 26 -13.59 3.62 -7.87
N LYS A 27 -13.71 3.95 -7.26
CA LYS A 27 -13.31 3.51 -6.20
C LYS A 27 -13.91 2.41 -5.68
N SER A 28 -14.74 2.15 -5.89
CA SER A 28 -15.37 0.95 -5.46
C SER A 28 -14.65 -0.28 -5.88
N LYS A 29 -13.69 -0.12 -6.74
CA LYS A 29 -12.90 -1.23 -7.08
C LYS A 29 -12.05 -1.64 -5.93
N ALA A 30 -12.05 -2.91 -5.59
CA ALA A 30 -11.14 -3.41 -4.58
C ALA A 30 -9.72 -3.20 -5.03
N PRO A 31 -8.79 -2.95 -4.12
CA PRO A 31 -7.39 -2.87 -4.49
C PRO A 31 -6.97 -4.17 -5.15
N VAL A 32 -6.18 -4.06 -6.18
CA VAL A 32 -5.73 -5.25 -6.88
C VAL A 32 -4.55 -5.92 -6.19
N GLY A 33 -3.97 -5.27 -5.23
CA GLY A 33 -2.79 -5.78 -4.59
C GLY A 33 -3.07 -6.54 -3.33
N ARG A 34 -2.02 -7.07 -2.73
CA ARG A 34 -2.09 -7.76 -1.47
C ARG A 34 -1.47 -6.90 -0.39
N LEU A 35 -1.83 -7.17 0.84
CA LEU A 35 -1.25 -6.51 2.00
C LEU A 35 -0.38 -7.51 2.74
N LEU A 36 0.88 -7.15 2.94
CA LEU A 36 1.75 -7.88 3.84
C LEU A 36 1.81 -7.10 5.14
N THR A 37 1.51 -7.77 6.23
CA THR A 37 1.55 -7.14 7.54
C THR A 37 2.18 -8.11 8.52
N GLY A 38 2.53 -7.61 9.69
CA GLY A 38 3.10 -8.46 10.71
C GLY A 38 3.80 -7.67 11.78
N LYS A 39 4.63 -8.36 12.51
CA LYS A 39 5.39 -7.75 13.59
C LYS A 39 6.84 -8.23 13.56
N VAL A 40 7.71 -7.39 14.10
CA VAL A 40 9.10 -7.75 14.34
C VAL A 40 9.23 -7.92 15.84
N LEU A 41 9.54 -9.15 16.26
CA LEU A 41 9.63 -9.51 17.67
C LEU A 41 11.01 -10.05 17.98
N ASP A 42 11.43 -9.92 19.23
CA ASP A 42 12.65 -10.58 19.68
C ASP A 42 12.31 -11.99 20.15
N LYS A 43 13.28 -12.70 20.70
CA LYS A 43 13.06 -14.08 21.10
C LYS A 43 12.17 -14.22 22.32
N HIS A 44 11.88 -13.13 23.00
CA HIS A 44 10.96 -13.12 24.14
C HIS A 44 9.59 -12.57 23.76
N ASP A 45 9.31 -12.48 22.45
CA ASP A 45 8.06 -11.96 21.93
C ASP A 45 7.86 -10.47 22.19
N GLY A 46 8.92 -9.76 22.52
CA GLY A 46 8.86 -8.32 22.67
C GLY A 46 9.00 -7.62 21.34
N PRO A 47 8.30 -6.50 21.14
CA PRO A 47 8.45 -5.76 19.90
C PRO A 47 9.82 -5.12 19.78
N VAL A 48 10.35 -5.09 18.56
CA VAL A 48 11.65 -4.49 18.29
C VAL A 48 11.43 -3.18 17.59
N MET A 49 11.26 -2.13 18.37
CA MET A 49 11.06 -0.78 17.83
C MET A 49 12.29 -0.37 17.04
N ASP A 50 12.08 0.36 15.97
CA ASP A 50 13.14 0.89 15.11
C ASP A 50 13.86 -0.16 14.26
N ALA A 51 13.40 -1.39 14.29
CA ALA A 51 13.89 -2.36 13.32
C ALA A 51 13.47 -1.92 11.93
N VAL A 52 14.25 -2.26 10.93
CA VAL A 52 13.93 -1.93 9.54
C VAL A 52 13.54 -3.21 8.84
N VAL A 53 12.37 -3.20 8.22
CA VAL A 53 11.89 -4.34 7.45
C VAL A 53 12.20 -4.06 5.99
N TYR A 54 12.79 -5.04 5.32
CA TYR A 54 13.17 -4.96 3.91
C TYR A 54 12.29 -5.90 3.13
N LEU A 55 11.67 -5.38 2.07
CA LEU A 55 10.84 -6.18 1.19
C LEU A 55 11.42 -6.09 -0.21
N THR A 56 11.77 -7.22 -0.79
CA THR A 56 12.38 -7.27 -2.11
C THR A 56 11.44 -7.95 -3.08
N ASN A 57 11.18 -7.28 -4.20
CA ASN A 57 10.46 -7.87 -5.32
C ASN A 57 11.41 -8.84 -6.01
N ALA A 58 11.04 -10.13 -6.02
CA ALA A 58 11.96 -11.16 -6.52
C ALA A 58 12.18 -11.05 -8.02
N ARG A 59 11.25 -10.42 -8.73
CA ARG A 59 11.38 -10.31 -10.18
C ARG A 59 12.19 -9.09 -10.59
N THR A 60 11.93 -7.93 -9.97
CA THR A 60 12.59 -6.69 -10.37
C THR A 60 13.76 -6.33 -9.48
N HIS A 61 13.87 -6.97 -8.31
CA HIS A 61 14.88 -6.69 -7.29
C HIS A 61 14.70 -5.33 -6.63
N GLU A 62 13.54 -4.72 -6.82
CA GLU A 62 13.23 -3.47 -6.13
C GLU A 62 13.04 -3.73 -4.65
N VAL A 63 13.60 -2.85 -3.81
CA VAL A 63 13.55 -3.01 -2.36
C VAL A 63 12.76 -1.87 -1.75
N LYS A 64 11.81 -2.22 -0.89
CA LYS A 64 11.09 -1.25 -0.08
C LYS A 64 11.43 -1.47 1.37
N THR A 65 11.40 -0.43 2.16
CA THR A 65 11.73 -0.52 3.58
C THR A 65 10.61 0.06 4.43
N TYR A 66 10.56 -0.40 5.68
CA TYR A 66 9.59 0.09 6.64
C TYR A 66 10.26 0.08 8.02
N ILE A 67 10.21 1.21 8.72
CA ILE A 67 10.75 1.31 10.07
C ILE A 67 9.60 1.03 11.03
N VAL A 68 9.76 -0.01 11.84
CA VAL A 68 8.64 -0.44 12.69
C VAL A 68 8.45 0.52 13.86
N SER A 69 7.20 0.61 14.29
CA SER A 69 6.81 1.49 15.38
C SER A 69 7.00 0.80 16.73
N GLU A 70 6.48 1.43 17.77
CA GLU A 70 6.67 0.95 19.14
C GLU A 70 6.15 -0.45 19.36
N ASP A 71 5.08 -0.81 18.67
CA ASP A 71 4.48 -2.13 18.82
C ASP A 71 5.12 -3.17 17.90
N GLY A 72 6.16 -2.80 17.18
CA GLY A 72 6.84 -3.70 16.27
C GLY A 72 6.12 -3.98 14.98
N ALA A 73 5.01 -3.32 14.72
CA ALA A 73 4.19 -3.62 13.55
C ALA A 73 4.76 -3.01 12.28
N TYR A 74 4.55 -3.71 11.18
CA TYR A 74 4.92 -3.21 9.85
C TYR A 74 3.83 -3.59 8.86
N HIS A 75 3.80 -2.90 7.73
CA HIS A 75 2.89 -3.28 6.65
C HIS A 75 3.39 -2.74 5.33
N PHE A 76 3.10 -3.50 4.28
CA PHE A 76 3.37 -3.12 2.90
C PHE A 76 2.11 -3.37 2.09
N PRO A 77 1.38 -2.34 1.73
CA PRO A 77 0.15 -2.51 0.95
C PRO A 77 0.44 -2.60 -0.54
N GLU A 78 -0.57 -3.03 -1.27
CA GLU A 78 -0.57 -2.96 -2.73
C GLU A 78 0.55 -3.75 -3.39
N LEU A 79 0.86 -4.92 -2.83
CA LEU A 79 1.85 -5.79 -3.44
C LEU A 79 1.22 -6.51 -4.62
N SER A 80 2.03 -6.72 -5.66
CA SER A 80 1.54 -7.41 -6.84
C SER A 80 1.18 -8.85 -6.51
N PRO A 81 0.02 -9.33 -6.94
CA PRO A 81 -0.36 -10.72 -6.68
C PRO A 81 0.40 -11.72 -7.56
N ASN A 82 1.12 -11.24 -8.55
CA ASN A 82 1.77 -12.11 -9.53
C ASN A 82 3.28 -12.19 -9.36
N VAL A 83 3.78 -11.77 -8.21
CA VAL A 83 5.21 -11.69 -7.95
C VAL A 83 5.50 -12.25 -6.57
N ASP A 84 6.61 -12.95 -6.45
CA ASP A 84 7.12 -13.37 -5.16
C ASP A 84 7.86 -12.21 -4.52
N TYR A 85 7.76 -12.11 -3.22
CA TYR A 85 8.51 -11.12 -2.44
C TYR A 85 9.27 -11.83 -1.34
N GLU A 86 10.42 -11.27 -0.99
CA GLU A 86 11.18 -11.73 0.17
C GLU A 86 11.21 -10.63 1.20
N VAL A 87 11.03 -11.00 2.46
CA VAL A 87 10.95 -10.03 3.53
C VAL A 87 11.83 -10.48 4.68
N TYR A 88 12.56 -9.55 5.26
CA TYR A 88 13.31 -9.78 6.48
C TYR A 88 13.43 -8.47 7.24
N ALA A 89 13.79 -8.57 8.51
CA ALA A 89 14.00 -7.39 9.35
C ALA A 89 15.45 -7.36 9.82
N GLN A 90 15.91 -6.16 10.14
CA GLN A 90 17.26 -5.98 10.65
C GLN A 90 17.24 -4.94 11.75
N PHE A 91 17.99 -5.19 12.82
CA PHE A 91 18.10 -4.25 13.93
C PHE A 91 19.52 -4.31 14.46
N LYS A 92 20.22 -3.18 14.38
CA LYS A 92 21.60 -3.06 14.88
C LYS A 92 22.49 -4.20 14.38
N GLY A 93 22.39 -4.47 13.09
CA GLY A 93 23.23 -5.48 12.46
C GLY A 93 22.76 -6.92 12.62
N VAL A 94 21.69 -7.16 13.37
CA VAL A 94 21.14 -8.50 13.53
C VAL A 94 19.96 -8.66 12.58
N LYS A 95 19.98 -9.72 11.80
CA LYS A 95 19.01 -9.93 10.74
C LYS A 95 18.10 -11.10 11.10
N SER A 96 16.81 -10.95 10.81
CA SER A 96 15.86 -12.03 10.97
C SER A 96 16.01 -13.05 9.83
N ASP A 97 15.28 -14.16 9.95
CA ASP A 97 15.14 -15.06 8.82
C ASP A 97 14.44 -14.35 7.68
N THR A 98 14.77 -14.73 6.47
CA THR A 98 14.08 -14.24 5.29
C THR A 98 12.86 -15.11 5.04
N ARG A 99 11.71 -14.47 4.86
CA ARG A 99 10.46 -15.16 4.58
C ARG A 99 10.01 -14.81 3.18
N THR A 100 9.26 -15.68 2.57
CA THR A 100 8.77 -15.48 1.20
C THR A 100 7.27 -15.31 1.18
N VAL A 101 6.81 -14.31 0.42
CA VAL A 101 5.39 -14.14 0.10
C VAL A 101 5.23 -14.65 -1.33
N SER A 102 4.62 -15.82 -1.48
CA SER A 102 4.56 -16.49 -2.77
C SER A 102 3.44 -15.92 -3.63
N GLN A 103 3.67 -15.82 -4.92
CA GLN A 103 2.62 -15.45 -5.85
C GLN A 103 1.49 -16.47 -5.90
N PHE A 104 1.76 -17.69 -5.43
CA PHE A 104 0.75 -18.75 -5.40
C PHE A 104 -0.05 -18.75 -4.11
N ASP A 105 0.28 -17.87 -3.19
CA ASP A 105 -0.50 -17.69 -1.96
C ASP A 105 -1.67 -16.78 -2.31
N ASP A 106 -2.89 -17.29 -2.20
CA ASP A 106 -4.06 -16.56 -2.67
C ASP A 106 -4.69 -15.66 -1.59
N ARG A 107 -4.05 -15.55 -0.43
CA ARG A 107 -4.56 -14.65 0.61
C ARG A 107 -4.35 -13.20 0.19
N THR A 108 -5.37 -12.37 0.45
CA THR A 108 -5.26 -10.94 0.21
C THR A 108 -4.45 -10.25 1.29
N VAL A 109 -4.50 -10.80 2.50
CA VAL A 109 -3.73 -10.29 3.63
C VAL A 109 -2.82 -11.40 4.11
N VAL A 110 -1.52 -11.15 4.09
CA VAL A 110 -0.52 -12.11 4.53
C VAL A 110 0.12 -11.57 5.79
N ASN A 111 0.11 -12.36 6.85
CA ASN A 111 0.66 -11.95 8.14
C ASN A 111 1.91 -12.76 8.41
N ILE A 112 3.03 -12.08 8.61
CA ILE A 112 4.31 -12.74 8.85
C ILE A 112 5.00 -12.08 10.05
N VAL A 113 5.36 -12.89 11.03
CA VAL A 113 6.15 -12.45 12.18
C VAL A 113 7.62 -12.67 11.84
N LEU A 114 8.41 -11.64 12.01
CA LEU A 114 9.86 -11.72 11.81
C LEU A 114 10.52 -11.64 13.18
N ARG A 115 11.45 -12.54 13.43
CA ARG A 115 12.10 -12.60 14.74
C ARG A 115 13.56 -12.24 14.64
N ILE A 116 13.98 -11.37 15.53
CA ILE A 116 15.37 -10.93 15.63
C ILE A 116 15.91 -11.43 16.96
N ASP A 117 16.99 -12.19 16.88
CA ASP A 117 17.63 -12.75 18.08
C ASP A 117 18.56 -11.69 18.65
N ARG A 118 17.99 -10.75 19.37
CA ARG A 118 18.79 -9.71 20.01
C ARG A 118 18.92 -9.98 21.49
N LYS A 119 19.97 -9.46 22.07
CA LYS A 119 20.23 -9.63 23.50
C LYS A 119 19.56 -8.61 24.35
#